data_6e3fa597847e603c301299077e21ccc3
#
_entry.id   6e3fa597847e603c301299077e21ccc3
#
_cell.length_a   1.000
_cell.length_b   1.000
_cell.length_c   1.000
_cell.angle_alpha   90.00
_cell.angle_beta   90.00
_cell.angle_gamma   90.00
#
_symmetry.space_group_name_H-M   'P 1'
#
loop_
_entity.id
_entity.type
_entity.pdbx_description
1 polymer ?
#
loop_
_entity_poly.entity_id
_entity_poly.type
_entity_poly.pdbx_seq_one_letter_code
_entity_poly.pdbx_strand_id
1 'polypeptide(L)'
;MRVFIGFLLVFCSVLICQPAEAQYLHPKIKEKQVTVRSAVILPAKVELTKESAKGREMMVAESEDASVKVLDAVRQALEEKKISLVPSPFDQKSEPLAEDRKYTLANIQGRYDALLPKLVDKSKDIKKGRFSLGDEVMVLNVDKNADALIFIRGSGRVFTKGKTAFSLLNPFSFDFPFLFITVGIVDVHTGEVLVFTKPISATKVLKDPKGLKKLMLKSLKKLPASS
;
A
#
# COMPACT_ATOMS: atom_id res chain seq x y z
N MET A 1 14.20 -24.63 -43.89
CA MET A 1 13.13 -23.77 -43.35
C MET A 1 12.70 -24.17 -41.94
N ARG A 2 13.62 -24.59 -41.05
CA ARG A 2 13.34 -25.04 -39.67
C ARG A 2 14.09 -24.28 -38.55
N VAL A 3 14.87 -23.25 -38.87
CA VAL A 3 15.72 -22.53 -37.93
C VAL A 3 15.13 -21.16 -37.49
N PHE A 4 14.10 -20.65 -38.19
CA PHE A 4 13.53 -19.31 -37.91
C PHE A 4 12.45 -19.26 -36.80
N ILE A 5 11.89 -20.40 -36.40
CA ILE A 5 10.79 -20.43 -35.41
C ILE A 5 11.33 -20.40 -33.96
N GLY A 6 12.58 -20.85 -33.74
CA GLY A 6 13.19 -20.86 -32.40
C GLY A 6 13.58 -19.47 -31.88
N PHE A 7 13.84 -18.50 -32.76
CA PHE A 7 14.31 -17.16 -32.34
C PHE A 7 13.18 -16.21 -31.92
N LEU A 8 11.96 -16.46 -32.39
CA LEU A 8 10.80 -15.61 -32.07
C LEU A 8 10.23 -15.86 -30.68
N LEU A 9 10.39 -17.09 -30.15
CA LEU A 9 9.90 -17.47 -28.82
C LEU A 9 10.78 -16.98 -27.67
N VAL A 10 12.08 -16.75 -27.91
CA VAL A 10 13.02 -16.24 -26.90
C VAL A 10 12.90 -14.72 -26.76
N PHE A 11 12.47 -14.01 -27.80
CA PHE A 11 12.32 -12.55 -27.77
C PHE A 11 11.06 -12.07 -27.03
N CYS A 12 10.01 -12.90 -26.97
CA CYS A 12 8.78 -12.59 -26.20
C CYS A 12 8.93 -12.75 -24.68
N SER A 13 9.91 -13.52 -24.22
CA SER A 13 10.08 -13.76 -22.77
C SER A 13 10.86 -12.67 -22.04
N VAL A 14 11.52 -11.75 -22.72
CA VAL A 14 12.32 -10.66 -22.13
C VAL A 14 11.52 -9.37 -21.93
N LEU A 15 10.33 -9.24 -22.53
CA LEU A 15 9.52 -8.01 -22.48
C LEU A 15 8.54 -7.93 -21.30
N ILE A 16 8.52 -8.91 -20.40
CA ILE A 16 7.50 -8.99 -19.33
C ILE A 16 8.08 -8.85 -17.94
N CYS A 17 9.09 -8.04 -17.71
CA CYS A 17 9.41 -7.69 -16.32
C CYS A 17 10.21 -6.40 -16.22
N GLN A 18 9.64 -5.29 -16.62
CA GLN A 18 10.02 -4.06 -15.93
C GLN A 18 9.27 -4.09 -14.60
N PRO A 19 9.96 -4.21 -13.45
CA PRO A 19 9.31 -3.97 -12.18
C PRO A 19 8.80 -2.54 -12.24
N ALA A 20 7.47 -2.39 -12.34
CA ALA A 20 6.85 -1.08 -12.18
C ALA A 20 7.51 -0.44 -10.96
N GLU A 21 8.04 0.76 -11.08
CA GLU A 21 8.64 1.46 -9.94
C GLU A 21 7.62 1.46 -8.81
N ALA A 22 7.83 0.57 -7.85
CA ALA A 22 6.87 0.35 -6.78
C ALA A 22 6.89 1.49 -5.75
N GLN A 23 7.83 2.44 -5.88
CA GLN A 23 8.03 3.51 -4.90
C GLN A 23 8.32 4.86 -5.54
N TYR A 24 7.58 5.88 -5.10
CA TYR A 24 7.68 7.28 -5.52
C TYR A 24 8.03 8.14 -4.30
N LEU A 25 9.07 8.98 -4.42
CA LEU A 25 9.55 9.86 -3.37
C LEU A 25 9.33 11.30 -3.76
N HIS A 26 8.87 12.11 -2.80
CA HIS A 26 8.81 13.57 -2.89
C HIS A 26 10.23 14.16 -3.06
N PRO A 27 10.41 15.30 -3.75
CA PRO A 27 11.72 15.96 -3.88
C PRO A 27 12.39 16.21 -2.54
N LYS A 28 11.69 16.72 -1.55
CA LYS A 28 12.21 17.00 -0.20
C LYS A 28 12.89 15.78 0.48
N ILE A 29 12.36 14.56 0.24
CA ILE A 29 12.99 13.31 0.74
C ILE A 29 14.26 12.99 -0.02
N LYS A 30 14.25 13.14 -1.35
CA LYS A 30 15.41 12.86 -2.20
C LYS A 30 16.56 13.81 -1.92
N GLU A 31 16.25 15.09 -1.72
CA GLU A 31 17.19 16.17 -1.45
C GLU A 31 17.60 16.24 0.03
N LYS A 32 17.09 15.31 0.85
CA LYS A 32 17.34 15.23 2.30
C LYS A 32 16.90 16.49 3.08
N GLN A 33 15.98 17.28 2.53
CA GLN A 33 15.39 18.44 3.22
C GLN A 33 14.44 17.99 4.33
N VAL A 34 13.77 16.84 4.15
CA VAL A 34 12.90 16.21 5.13
C VAL A 34 13.36 14.78 5.35
N THR A 35 13.42 14.36 6.59
CA THR A 35 13.70 12.98 7.01
C THR A 35 12.57 12.50 7.89
N VAL A 36 12.00 11.35 7.58
CA VAL A 36 11.00 10.69 8.43
C VAL A 36 11.72 9.87 9.48
N ARG A 37 11.74 10.33 10.72
CA ARG A 37 12.37 9.65 11.86
C ARG A 37 11.34 8.92 12.71
N SER A 38 10.14 9.49 12.77
CA SER A 38 9.04 8.99 13.58
C SER A 38 7.73 9.04 12.81
N ALA A 39 6.86 8.08 13.05
CA ALA A 39 5.59 8.02 12.35
C ALA A 39 4.47 7.39 13.19
N VAL A 40 3.24 7.84 12.96
CA VAL A 40 2.02 7.20 13.44
C VAL A 40 1.40 6.40 12.28
N ILE A 41 1.10 5.13 12.52
CA ILE A 41 0.38 4.31 11.55
C ILE A 41 -1.12 4.44 11.84
N LEU A 42 -1.87 4.84 10.82
CA LEU A 42 -3.32 4.87 10.87
C LEU A 42 -3.91 3.47 10.60
N PRO A 43 -5.15 3.18 11.06
CA PRO A 43 -5.78 1.90 10.82
C PRO A 43 -5.74 1.51 9.34
N ALA A 44 -5.23 0.32 9.06
CA ALA A 44 -5.15 -0.22 7.71
C ALA A 44 -6.52 -0.65 7.21
N LYS A 45 -6.76 -0.51 5.92
CA LYS A 45 -7.97 -0.98 5.25
C LYS A 45 -7.60 -1.80 4.03
N VAL A 46 -7.81 -3.13 4.10
CA VAL A 46 -7.60 -4.06 3.00
C VAL A 46 -8.91 -4.77 2.71
N GLU A 47 -9.40 -4.64 1.50
CA GLU A 47 -10.66 -5.23 1.06
C GLU A 47 -10.39 -6.44 0.17
N LEU A 48 -10.91 -7.60 0.54
CA LEU A 48 -10.81 -8.82 -0.25
C LEU A 48 -12.16 -9.18 -0.83
N THR A 49 -12.17 -9.53 -2.11
CA THR A 49 -13.35 -10.01 -2.82
C THR A 49 -13.11 -11.41 -3.35
N LYS A 50 -14.09 -12.28 -3.17
CA LYS A 50 -14.15 -13.60 -3.76
C LYS A 50 -14.90 -13.53 -5.08
N GLU A 51 -14.26 -13.94 -6.15
CA GLU A 51 -14.87 -14.02 -7.46
C GLU A 51 -15.24 -15.47 -7.81
N SER A 52 -16.48 -15.65 -8.21
CA SER A 52 -17.03 -16.92 -8.63
C SER A 52 -17.72 -16.76 -10.01
N ALA A 53 -18.18 -17.85 -10.60
CA ALA A 53 -19.03 -17.81 -11.79
C ALA A 53 -20.36 -17.08 -11.55
N LYS A 54 -20.81 -16.99 -10.28
CA LYS A 54 -22.06 -16.33 -9.90
C LYS A 54 -21.92 -14.84 -9.56
N GLY A 55 -20.68 -14.30 -9.54
CA GLY A 55 -20.42 -12.90 -9.23
C GLY A 55 -19.32 -12.71 -8.18
N ARG A 56 -19.34 -11.51 -7.58
CA ARG A 56 -18.38 -11.06 -6.56
C ARG A 56 -19.04 -10.99 -5.19
N GLU A 57 -18.31 -11.39 -4.17
CA GLU A 57 -18.71 -11.37 -2.77
C GLU A 57 -17.58 -10.76 -1.92
N MET A 58 -17.92 -9.85 -1.00
CA MET A 58 -16.98 -9.29 -0.04
C MET A 58 -16.62 -10.33 1.02
N MET A 59 -15.35 -10.49 1.30
CA MET A 59 -14.80 -11.40 2.31
C MET A 59 -14.47 -10.59 3.58
N VAL A 60 -15.49 -10.29 4.42
CA VAL A 60 -15.35 -9.34 5.54
C VAL A 60 -14.30 -9.81 6.54
N ALA A 61 -14.42 -11.02 7.07
CA ALA A 61 -13.48 -11.55 8.08
C ALA A 61 -12.05 -11.67 7.56
N GLU A 62 -11.89 -12.13 6.30
CA GLU A 62 -10.58 -12.22 5.66
C GLU A 62 -9.99 -10.84 5.33
N SER A 63 -10.83 -9.84 5.09
CA SER A 63 -10.41 -8.45 4.88
C SER A 63 -9.86 -7.83 6.16
N GLU A 64 -10.50 -8.10 7.30
CA GLU A 64 -10.02 -7.68 8.62
C GLU A 64 -8.68 -8.35 8.95
N ASP A 65 -8.58 -9.67 8.80
CA ASP A 65 -7.33 -10.42 8.99
C ASP A 65 -6.21 -9.93 8.06
N ALA A 66 -6.53 -9.66 6.79
CA ALA A 66 -5.58 -9.10 5.84
C ALA A 66 -5.10 -7.70 6.24
N SER A 67 -6.00 -6.86 6.77
CA SER A 67 -5.66 -5.52 7.26
C SER A 67 -4.66 -5.59 8.40
N VAL A 68 -4.86 -6.49 9.37
CA VAL A 68 -3.93 -6.71 10.50
C VAL A 68 -2.57 -7.21 9.97
N LYS A 69 -2.55 -8.20 9.10
CA LYS A 69 -1.31 -8.78 8.55
C LYS A 69 -0.49 -7.76 7.76
N VAL A 70 -1.16 -6.95 6.93
CA VAL A 70 -0.48 -5.90 6.15
C VAL A 70 0.05 -4.80 7.06
N LEU A 71 -0.73 -4.39 8.07
CA LEU A 71 -0.30 -3.44 9.09
C LEU A 71 0.99 -3.91 9.78
N ASP A 72 1.02 -5.16 10.25
CA ASP A 72 2.19 -5.73 10.93
C ASP A 72 3.41 -5.83 10.01
N ALA A 73 3.21 -6.19 8.74
CA ALA A 73 4.31 -6.24 7.77
C ALA A 73 4.88 -4.85 7.46
N VAL A 74 4.03 -3.80 7.39
CA VAL A 74 4.47 -2.41 7.22
C VAL A 74 5.21 -1.94 8.46
N ARG A 75 4.68 -2.22 9.68
CA ARG A 75 5.32 -1.91 10.96
C ARG A 75 6.75 -2.45 11.00
N GLN A 76 6.92 -3.75 10.78
CA GLN A 76 8.23 -4.39 10.74
C GLN A 76 9.17 -3.81 9.67
N ALA A 77 8.63 -3.44 8.50
CA ALA A 77 9.44 -2.84 7.45
C ALA A 77 9.95 -1.43 7.80
N LEU A 78 9.16 -0.65 8.54
CA LEU A 78 9.54 0.68 9.03
C LEU A 78 10.56 0.59 10.17
N GLU A 79 10.39 -0.36 11.09
CA GLU A 79 11.35 -0.64 12.16
C GLU A 79 12.73 -1.01 11.58
N GLU A 80 12.79 -1.84 10.53
CA GLU A 80 14.05 -2.14 9.84
C GLU A 80 14.67 -0.90 9.16
N LYS A 81 13.86 0.10 8.83
CA LYS A 81 14.31 1.41 8.35
C LYS A 81 14.69 2.36 9.49
N LYS A 82 14.66 1.90 10.73
CA LYS A 82 14.91 2.69 11.94
C LYS A 82 13.95 3.89 12.09
N ILE A 83 12.74 3.78 11.56
CA ILE A 83 11.69 4.75 11.77
C ILE A 83 10.99 4.37 13.07
N SER A 84 11.04 5.27 14.06
CA SER A 84 10.37 5.09 15.34
C SER A 84 8.85 5.14 15.15
N LEU A 85 8.14 4.13 15.65
CA LEU A 85 6.69 4.12 15.59
C LEU A 85 6.15 4.72 16.89
N VAL A 86 5.49 5.86 16.75
CA VAL A 86 4.79 6.51 17.84
C VAL A 86 3.47 5.76 18.07
N PRO A 87 3.10 5.46 19.32
CA PRO A 87 1.83 4.81 19.61
C PRO A 87 0.67 5.57 18.96
N SER A 88 -0.13 4.86 18.19
CA SER A 88 -1.30 5.47 17.57
C SER A 88 -2.37 5.73 18.63
N PRO A 89 -2.87 6.95 18.79
CA PRO A 89 -3.99 7.20 19.68
C PRO A 89 -5.27 6.48 19.21
N PHE A 90 -5.24 5.89 18.01
CA PHE A 90 -6.34 5.16 17.38
C PHE A 90 -6.26 3.64 17.58
N ASP A 91 -5.13 3.13 18.11
CA ASP A 91 -4.92 1.69 18.40
C ASP A 91 -5.41 1.27 19.79
N GLN A 92 -5.84 2.21 20.63
CA GLN A 92 -6.27 1.91 21.99
C GLN A 92 -7.60 1.16 21.99
N LYS A 93 -7.52 -0.16 22.16
CA LYS A 93 -8.68 -1.03 22.35
C LYS A 93 -9.39 -0.81 23.68
N SER A 94 -8.77 -0.10 24.62
CA SER A 94 -9.19 0.02 26.02
C SER A 94 -10.02 1.26 26.33
N GLU A 95 -9.94 2.32 25.54
CA GLU A 95 -10.78 3.49 25.71
C GLU A 95 -11.46 3.86 24.39
N PRO A 96 -12.78 4.11 24.41
CA PRO A 96 -13.46 4.62 23.21
C PRO A 96 -12.85 5.97 22.86
N LEU A 97 -12.39 6.11 21.61
CA LEU A 97 -11.99 7.39 21.07
C LEU A 97 -13.12 8.40 21.28
N ALA A 98 -12.78 9.60 21.74
CA ALA A 98 -13.71 10.70 21.77
C ALA A 98 -14.32 10.93 20.38
N GLU A 99 -15.60 11.28 20.28
CA GLU A 99 -16.33 11.36 19.03
C GLU A 99 -15.72 12.35 18.03
N ASP A 100 -15.17 13.47 18.52
CA ASP A 100 -14.44 14.45 17.74
C ASP A 100 -13.19 13.85 17.07
N ARG A 101 -12.44 13.01 17.78
CA ARG A 101 -11.26 12.30 17.25
C ARG A 101 -11.64 11.24 16.20
N LYS A 102 -12.74 10.51 16.44
CA LYS A 102 -13.27 9.57 15.43
C LYS A 102 -13.65 10.29 14.16
N TYR A 103 -14.37 11.42 14.30
CA TYR A 103 -14.77 12.24 13.16
C TYR A 103 -13.56 12.78 12.39
N THR A 104 -12.58 13.32 13.10
CA THR A 104 -11.35 13.85 12.50
C THR A 104 -10.58 12.75 11.77
N LEU A 105 -10.41 11.57 12.38
CA LEU A 105 -9.76 10.43 11.75
C LEU A 105 -10.50 10.01 10.47
N ALA A 106 -11.83 9.87 10.56
CA ALA A 106 -12.65 9.46 9.41
C ALA A 106 -12.56 10.49 8.26
N ASN A 107 -12.56 11.79 8.58
CA ASN A 107 -12.42 12.86 7.59
C ASN A 107 -11.07 12.76 6.86
N ILE A 108 -9.96 12.64 7.60
CA ILE A 108 -8.62 12.58 7.00
C ILE A 108 -8.43 11.28 6.20
N GLN A 109 -8.93 10.15 6.71
CA GLN A 109 -8.93 8.90 5.95
C GLN A 109 -9.78 9.03 4.67
N GLY A 110 -10.96 9.64 4.75
CA GLY A 110 -11.81 9.90 3.60
C GLY A 110 -11.14 10.79 2.53
N ARG A 111 -10.38 11.81 2.95
CA ARG A 111 -9.59 12.65 2.03
C ARG A 111 -8.47 11.86 1.36
N TYR A 112 -7.76 11.04 2.13
CA TYR A 112 -6.75 10.16 1.56
C TYR A 112 -7.37 9.20 0.55
N ASP A 113 -8.51 8.60 0.87
CA ASP A 113 -9.23 7.69 -0.01
C ASP A 113 -9.72 8.40 -1.29
N ALA A 114 -10.17 9.64 -1.19
CA ALA A 114 -10.52 10.47 -2.36
C ALA A 114 -9.30 10.84 -3.22
N LEU A 115 -8.12 11.01 -2.61
CA LEU A 115 -6.87 11.29 -3.31
C LEU A 115 -6.25 10.04 -3.95
N LEU A 116 -6.50 8.86 -3.38
CA LEU A 116 -5.86 7.60 -3.73
C LEU A 116 -5.93 7.23 -5.23
N PRO A 117 -7.07 7.38 -5.94
CA PRO A 117 -7.12 7.12 -7.37
C PRO A 117 -6.11 7.97 -8.16
N LYS A 118 -5.99 9.26 -7.81
CA LYS A 118 -5.03 10.18 -8.45
C LYS A 118 -3.58 9.78 -8.12
N LEU A 119 -3.31 9.35 -6.87
CA LEU A 119 -1.99 8.85 -6.47
C LEU A 119 -1.62 7.59 -7.24
N VAL A 120 -2.56 6.69 -7.49
CA VAL A 120 -2.32 5.47 -8.26
C VAL A 120 -2.05 5.78 -9.74
N ASP A 121 -2.88 6.62 -10.36
CA ASP A 121 -2.78 6.94 -11.79
C ASP A 121 -1.59 7.84 -12.10
N LYS A 122 -1.39 8.89 -11.29
CA LYS A 122 -0.37 9.93 -11.51
C LYS A 122 0.76 9.87 -10.50
N SER A 123 1.11 8.68 -10.03
CA SER A 123 2.13 8.49 -8.99
C SER A 123 3.49 9.13 -9.32
N LYS A 124 3.81 9.35 -10.60
CA LYS A 124 5.00 10.10 -11.02
C LYS A 124 4.97 11.58 -10.59
N ASP A 125 3.79 12.16 -10.38
CA ASP A 125 3.66 13.56 -9.97
C ASP A 125 4.02 13.79 -8.49
N ILE A 126 4.13 12.72 -7.68
CA ILE A 126 4.72 12.78 -6.34
C ILE A 126 6.17 13.27 -6.41
N LYS A 127 6.91 12.85 -7.46
CA LYS A 127 8.28 13.34 -7.73
C LYS A 127 8.34 14.85 -8.03
N LYS A 128 7.19 15.51 -8.19
CA LYS A 128 7.06 16.96 -8.42
C LYS A 128 6.43 17.69 -7.23
N GLY A 129 6.16 17.00 -6.12
CA GLY A 129 5.55 17.58 -4.92
C GLY A 129 4.10 18.04 -5.11
N ARG A 130 3.32 17.39 -5.98
CA ARG A 130 1.98 17.88 -6.37
C ARG A 130 0.82 17.33 -5.54
N PHE A 131 1.08 16.50 -4.54
CA PHE A 131 0.02 15.87 -3.76
C PHE A 131 0.12 16.26 -2.29
N SER A 132 -0.99 16.78 -1.77
CA SER A 132 -1.16 17.08 -0.35
C SER A 132 -2.59 16.75 0.10
N LEU A 133 -2.74 16.40 1.36
CA LEU A 133 -4.02 16.30 2.05
C LEU A 133 -4.48 17.64 2.65
N GLY A 134 -3.60 18.65 2.59
CA GLY A 134 -3.84 19.98 3.20
C GLY A 134 -3.49 20.02 4.70
N ASP A 135 -3.63 21.22 5.25
CA ASP A 135 -3.22 21.51 6.64
C ASP A 135 -4.12 20.87 7.70
N GLU A 136 -5.25 20.32 7.31
CA GLU A 136 -6.18 19.63 8.23
C GLU A 136 -5.60 18.36 8.84
N VAL A 137 -4.52 17.83 8.27
CA VAL A 137 -3.75 16.73 8.88
C VAL A 137 -3.26 17.12 10.27
N MET A 138 -2.94 18.39 10.51
CA MET A 138 -2.53 18.92 11.81
C MET A 138 -3.61 18.80 12.89
N VAL A 139 -4.88 18.80 12.49
CA VAL A 139 -6.03 18.72 13.41
C VAL A 139 -6.11 17.36 14.10
N LEU A 140 -5.50 16.30 13.54
CA LEU A 140 -5.42 14.99 14.20
C LEU A 140 -4.69 15.06 15.55
N ASN A 141 -3.93 16.13 15.79
CA ASN A 141 -3.16 16.32 17.02
C ASN A 141 -2.46 15.02 17.47
N VAL A 142 -1.88 14.32 16.48
CA VAL A 142 -0.98 13.19 16.76
C VAL A 142 0.20 13.70 17.56
N ASP A 143 0.81 12.85 18.35
CA ASP A 143 1.95 13.18 19.18
C ASP A 143 2.89 14.16 18.45
N LYS A 144 3.25 15.25 19.14
CA LYS A 144 4.16 16.29 18.61
C LYS A 144 5.50 15.75 18.13
N ASN A 145 5.82 14.50 18.53
CA ASN A 145 7.03 13.80 18.12
C ASN A 145 6.89 13.00 16.81
N ALA A 146 5.72 13.01 16.17
CA ALA A 146 5.54 12.31 14.88
C ALA A 146 5.86 13.24 13.72
N ASP A 147 6.74 12.79 12.82
CA ASP A 147 7.04 13.49 11.56
C ASP A 147 6.03 13.17 10.46
N ALA A 148 5.43 11.97 10.53
CA ALA A 148 4.58 11.48 9.44
C ALA A 148 3.40 10.64 9.90
N LEU A 149 2.35 10.65 9.07
CA LEU A 149 1.24 9.70 9.11
C LEU A 149 1.41 8.64 8.02
N ILE A 150 1.09 7.39 8.37
CA ILE A 150 1.16 6.28 7.43
C ILE A 150 -0.23 5.76 7.14
N PHE A 151 -0.60 5.82 5.86
CA PHE A 151 -1.85 5.31 5.33
C PHE A 151 -1.61 3.98 4.62
N ILE A 152 -2.39 2.97 4.95
CA ILE A 152 -2.32 1.64 4.33
C ILE A 152 -3.69 1.33 3.75
N ARG A 153 -3.72 1.09 2.43
CA ARG A 153 -4.92 0.67 1.71
C ARG A 153 -4.59 -0.54 0.85
N GLY A 154 -5.55 -1.41 0.69
CA GLY A 154 -5.36 -2.56 -0.17
C GLY A 154 -6.67 -3.08 -0.75
N SER A 155 -6.55 -3.75 -1.88
CA SER A 155 -7.62 -4.52 -2.48
C SER A 155 -7.09 -5.82 -3.03
N GLY A 156 -7.87 -6.87 -2.94
CA GLY A 156 -7.46 -8.17 -3.45
C GLY A 156 -8.63 -8.98 -4.00
N ARG A 157 -8.30 -9.86 -4.95
CA ARG A 157 -9.25 -10.80 -5.52
C ARG A 157 -8.80 -12.22 -5.26
N VAL A 158 -9.72 -13.04 -4.79
CA VAL A 158 -9.55 -14.49 -4.60
C VAL A 158 -10.53 -15.21 -5.51
N PHE A 159 -10.05 -16.18 -6.25
CA PHE A 159 -10.90 -16.96 -7.16
C PHE A 159 -11.34 -18.27 -6.53
N THR A 160 -12.57 -18.68 -6.80
CA THR A 160 -13.00 -20.05 -6.55
C THR A 160 -12.27 -21.01 -7.48
N LYS A 161 -12.18 -22.28 -7.08
CA LYS A 161 -11.55 -23.35 -7.90
C LYS A 161 -12.13 -23.40 -9.32
N GLY A 162 -13.46 -23.27 -9.45
CA GLY A 162 -14.14 -23.26 -10.75
C GLY A 162 -13.73 -22.07 -11.63
N LYS A 163 -13.64 -20.86 -11.05
CA LYS A 163 -13.21 -19.67 -11.81
C LYS A 163 -11.74 -19.76 -12.20
N THR A 164 -10.88 -20.33 -11.35
CA THR A 164 -9.46 -20.54 -11.69
C THR A 164 -9.33 -21.49 -12.88
N ALA A 165 -10.07 -22.59 -12.90
CA ALA A 165 -10.06 -23.53 -14.03
C ALA A 165 -10.52 -22.85 -15.33
N PHE A 166 -11.59 -22.06 -15.26
CA PHE A 166 -12.11 -21.32 -16.43
C PHE A 166 -11.11 -20.27 -16.93
N SER A 167 -10.44 -19.54 -16.04
CA SER A 167 -9.41 -18.55 -16.41
C SER A 167 -8.21 -19.19 -17.12
N LEU A 168 -7.84 -20.41 -16.72
CA LEU A 168 -6.77 -21.16 -17.36
C LEU A 168 -7.13 -21.64 -18.78
N LEU A 169 -8.42 -21.86 -19.05
CA LEU A 169 -8.92 -22.25 -20.38
C LEU A 169 -9.01 -21.06 -21.35
N ASN A 170 -8.98 -19.82 -20.85
CA ASN A 170 -9.01 -18.62 -21.67
C ASN A 170 -7.66 -17.89 -21.59
N PRO A 171 -6.69 -18.18 -22.49
CA PRO A 171 -5.35 -17.58 -22.46
C PRO A 171 -5.32 -16.08 -22.71
N PHE A 172 -6.44 -15.50 -23.16
CA PHE A 172 -6.57 -14.04 -23.36
C PHE A 172 -7.20 -13.32 -22.15
N SER A 173 -7.67 -14.04 -21.13
CA SER A 173 -8.11 -13.42 -19.89
C SER A 173 -6.89 -13.20 -18.98
N PHE A 174 -6.47 -11.93 -18.83
CA PHE A 174 -5.51 -11.50 -17.78
C PHE A 174 -6.13 -11.50 -16.37
N ASP A 175 -7.07 -12.40 -16.11
CA ASP A 175 -7.82 -12.47 -14.88
C ASP A 175 -7.11 -13.45 -13.94
N PHE A 176 -6.42 -12.93 -12.92
CA PHE A 176 -5.69 -13.71 -11.93
C PHE A 176 -5.93 -13.17 -10.51
N PRO A 177 -5.82 -14.03 -9.48
CA PRO A 177 -5.92 -13.57 -8.10
C PRO A 177 -4.73 -12.67 -7.76
N PHE A 178 -5.02 -11.46 -7.28
CA PHE A 178 -3.99 -10.50 -6.92
C PHE A 178 -4.32 -9.78 -5.61
N LEU A 179 -3.29 -9.27 -4.99
CA LEU A 179 -3.32 -8.33 -3.88
C LEU A 179 -2.59 -7.07 -4.30
N PHE A 180 -3.28 -5.96 -4.29
CA PHE A 180 -2.76 -4.63 -4.51
C PHE A 180 -2.73 -3.91 -3.17
N ILE A 181 -1.57 -3.40 -2.76
CA ILE A 181 -1.41 -2.65 -1.53
C ILE A 181 -0.86 -1.28 -1.87
N THR A 182 -1.30 -0.25 -1.18
CA THR A 182 -0.69 1.07 -1.21
C THR A 182 -0.27 1.48 0.18
N VAL A 183 0.91 2.09 0.27
CA VAL A 183 1.39 2.74 1.49
C VAL A 183 1.73 4.17 1.15
N GLY A 184 1.03 5.11 1.78
CA GLY A 184 1.31 6.55 1.70
C GLY A 184 1.93 7.03 3.00
N ILE A 185 3.04 7.76 2.91
CA ILE A 185 3.66 8.45 4.04
C ILE A 185 3.44 9.94 3.80
N VAL A 186 2.74 10.58 4.73
CA VAL A 186 2.27 11.96 4.63
C VAL A 186 2.92 12.77 5.76
N ASP A 187 3.48 13.91 5.44
CA ASP A 187 4.03 14.86 6.42
C ASP A 187 2.92 15.36 7.34
N VAL A 188 3.13 15.28 8.66
CA VAL A 188 2.12 15.65 9.65
C VAL A 188 1.92 17.18 9.74
N HIS A 189 2.91 17.96 9.31
CA HIS A 189 2.87 19.42 9.42
C HIS A 189 2.37 20.11 8.16
N THR A 190 2.54 19.49 6.99
CA THR A 190 2.19 20.10 5.69
C THR A 190 1.13 19.35 4.92
N GLY A 191 0.81 18.12 5.35
CA GLY A 191 -0.08 17.24 4.62
C GLY A 191 0.49 16.72 3.28
N GLU A 192 1.74 17.08 2.92
CA GLU A 192 2.36 16.63 1.67
C GLU A 192 2.59 15.12 1.65
N VAL A 193 2.32 14.49 0.52
CA VAL A 193 2.61 13.06 0.32
C VAL A 193 4.10 12.89 0.04
N LEU A 194 4.85 12.50 1.06
CA LEU A 194 6.31 12.34 1.01
C LEU A 194 6.73 11.06 0.28
N VAL A 195 6.00 9.97 0.49
CA VAL A 195 6.27 8.66 -0.12
C VAL A 195 4.97 8.00 -0.50
N PHE A 196 4.96 7.37 -1.65
CA PHE A 196 3.87 6.51 -2.07
C PHE A 196 4.42 5.23 -2.68
N THR A 197 3.88 4.09 -2.27
CA THR A 197 4.22 2.79 -2.83
C THR A 197 2.95 2.05 -3.23
N LYS A 198 3.06 1.22 -4.27
CA LYS A 198 1.94 0.43 -4.78
C LYS A 198 2.37 -0.98 -5.21
N PRO A 199 2.87 -1.81 -4.27
CA PRO A 199 3.24 -3.18 -4.58
C PRO A 199 2.02 -4.02 -4.97
N ILE A 200 2.24 -4.93 -5.91
CA ILE A 200 1.27 -5.93 -6.34
C ILE A 200 1.87 -7.31 -6.09
N SER A 201 1.07 -8.22 -5.60
CA SER A 201 1.47 -9.61 -5.35
C SER A 201 0.29 -10.56 -5.57
N ALA A 202 0.54 -11.86 -5.53
CA ALA A 202 -0.53 -12.83 -5.43
C ALA A 202 -1.15 -12.82 -4.03
N THR A 203 -2.46 -13.04 -3.90
CA THR A 203 -3.15 -13.08 -2.59
C THR A 203 -2.61 -14.11 -1.62
N LYS A 204 -1.95 -15.16 -2.13
CA LYS A 204 -1.29 -16.18 -1.28
C LYS A 204 -0.22 -15.60 -0.34
N VAL A 205 0.33 -14.41 -0.64
CA VAL A 205 1.32 -13.73 0.23
C VAL A 205 0.75 -13.41 1.61
N LEU A 206 -0.57 -13.26 1.76
CA LEU A 206 -1.25 -13.06 3.05
C LEU A 206 -1.12 -14.28 3.99
N LYS A 207 -0.79 -15.45 3.46
CA LYS A 207 -0.53 -16.68 4.22
C LYS A 207 0.96 -16.89 4.52
N ASP A 208 1.82 -15.99 4.03
CA ASP A 208 3.27 -16.02 4.22
C ASP A 208 3.75 -14.71 4.86
N PRO A 209 3.80 -14.63 6.22
CA PRO A 209 4.22 -13.40 6.92
C PRO A 209 5.62 -12.93 6.51
N LYS A 210 6.56 -13.87 6.26
CA LYS A 210 7.92 -13.53 5.82
C LYS A 210 7.93 -12.94 4.40
N GLY A 211 7.15 -13.53 3.50
CA GLY A 211 6.97 -13.03 2.14
C GLY A 211 6.30 -11.67 2.11
N LEU A 212 5.29 -11.46 2.94
CA LEU A 212 4.60 -10.17 3.06
C LEU A 212 5.54 -9.07 3.60
N LYS A 213 6.30 -9.36 4.67
CA LYS A 213 7.34 -8.47 5.19
C LYS A 213 8.37 -8.12 4.11
N LYS A 214 8.88 -9.12 3.39
CA LYS A 214 9.85 -8.90 2.29
C LYS A 214 9.26 -8.03 1.17
N LEU A 215 7.98 -8.18 0.86
CA LEU A 215 7.27 -7.34 -0.10
C LEU A 215 7.25 -5.88 0.36
N MET A 216 6.92 -5.62 1.64
CA MET A 216 6.89 -4.27 2.20
C MET A 216 8.29 -3.66 2.27
N LEU A 217 9.30 -4.39 2.71
CA LEU A 217 10.70 -3.93 2.69
C LEU A 217 11.17 -3.53 1.29
N LYS A 218 10.85 -4.37 0.28
CA LYS A 218 11.18 -4.06 -1.12
C LYS A 218 10.45 -2.80 -1.59
N SER A 219 9.18 -2.63 -1.23
CA SER A 219 8.38 -1.48 -1.62
C SER A 219 8.85 -0.17 -0.98
N LEU A 220 9.43 -0.23 0.22
CA LEU A 220 9.99 0.91 0.95
C LEU A 220 11.52 1.05 0.80
N LYS A 221 12.14 0.32 -0.14
CA LYS A 221 13.61 0.25 -0.28
C LYS A 221 14.27 1.63 -0.44
N LYS A 222 13.64 2.52 -1.22
CA LYS A 222 14.18 3.87 -1.52
C LYS A 222 13.95 4.88 -0.39
N LEU A 223 13.13 4.56 0.61
CA LEU A 223 12.98 5.40 1.80
C LEU A 223 14.30 5.39 2.58
N PRO A 224 14.93 6.55 2.82
CA PRO A 224 16.14 6.61 3.61
C PRO A 224 15.92 5.99 4.99
N ALA A 225 16.91 5.28 5.49
CA ALA A 225 16.92 4.89 6.90
C ALA A 225 17.09 6.14 7.77
N SER A 226 16.41 6.21 8.88
CA SER A 226 16.68 7.22 9.90
C SER A 226 18.05 6.92 10.53
N SER A 227 18.93 7.89 10.50
CA SER A 227 20.25 7.82 11.13
C SER A 227 20.15 8.07 12.63
#